data_4b691ef6d6d750ee1c1710c7d43852d4
#
_entry.id   4b691ef6d6d750ee1c1710c7d43852d4
#
_cell.length_a   1.000
_cell.length_b   1.000
_cell.length_c   1.000
_cell.angle_alpha   90.00
_cell.angle_beta   90.00
_cell.angle_gamma   90.00
#
_symmetry.space_group_name_H-M   'P 1'
#
loop_
_entity.id
_entity.type
_entity.pdbx_description
1 polymer ?
#
loop_
_entity_poly.entity_id
_entity_poly.type
_entity_poly.pdbx_seq_one_letter_code
_entity_poly.pdbx_strand_id
1 'polypeptide(L)'
;MMILKQYSILLSILTSGLLVNGQNREWTLQACIDYGVEKSLSMQQRTLQNKNDKLDVRNATLSLLPSVSGISPGVSYSFGRGIDPETNTYTNTRYMSVGGFGVGSSLTIFAGFSNINRLRAAKLSRLMGWEETENQANQIAIQVMNAFFTLLYAEEEVRITQEQVENSRLRLKKIEREYELGKKPKSDLFEMQAQQASVEFRLITAQNNCLNAQANLKYIMNYNAEEELRIDARSVSEVLPELHELKTKEVFTQALQTLPEIKLAAYL
;
A
#
# COMPACT_ATOMS: atom_id res chain seq x y z
N MET A 1 31.99 7.59 -45.75
CA MET A 1 30.71 6.91 -46.05
C MET A 1 30.28 5.84 -45.01
N MET A 2 31.12 5.53 -44.01
CA MET A 2 30.77 4.59 -42.92
C MET A 2 30.10 5.23 -41.69
N ILE A 3 30.31 6.49 -41.42
CA ILE A 3 29.84 7.20 -40.24
C ILE A 3 28.32 7.54 -40.33
N LEU A 4 27.80 7.78 -41.51
CA LEU A 4 26.36 8.07 -41.74
C LEU A 4 25.45 6.84 -41.58
N LYS A 5 25.96 5.62 -41.72
CA LYS A 5 25.18 4.39 -41.50
C LYS A 5 24.98 4.04 -40.00
N GLN A 6 25.89 4.43 -39.12
CA GLN A 6 25.76 4.21 -37.69
C GLN A 6 24.71 5.12 -37.04
N TYR A 7 24.56 6.37 -37.50
CA TYR A 7 23.52 7.29 -36.99
C TYR A 7 22.11 6.93 -37.45
N SER A 8 21.97 6.28 -38.62
CA SER A 8 20.68 5.78 -39.13
C SER A 8 20.15 4.62 -38.32
N ILE A 9 21.02 3.74 -37.80
CA ILE A 9 20.62 2.58 -36.96
C ILE A 9 20.28 3.06 -35.54
N LEU A 10 20.99 4.04 -34.99
CA LEU A 10 20.68 4.63 -33.68
C LEU A 10 19.37 5.43 -33.69
N LEU A 11 19.04 6.09 -34.80
CA LEU A 11 17.78 6.84 -34.94
C LEU A 11 16.57 5.91 -35.11
N SER A 12 16.75 4.73 -35.73
CA SER A 12 15.67 3.74 -35.88
C SER A 12 15.35 2.99 -34.58
N ILE A 13 16.30 2.89 -33.64
CA ILE A 13 16.08 2.31 -32.31
C ILE A 13 15.37 3.30 -31.39
N LEU A 14 15.58 4.62 -31.59
CA LEU A 14 14.92 5.65 -30.78
C LEU A 14 13.45 5.87 -31.17
N THR A 15 13.05 5.53 -32.40
CA THR A 15 11.66 5.71 -32.87
C THR A 15 10.75 4.50 -32.59
N SER A 16 11.29 3.35 -32.25
CA SER A 16 10.51 2.16 -31.89
C SER A 16 10.05 2.11 -30.43
N GLY A 17 10.47 3.05 -29.58
CA GLY A 17 10.15 3.10 -28.16
C GLY A 17 8.93 3.93 -27.77
N LEU A 18 8.21 4.57 -28.71
CA LEU A 18 7.11 5.51 -28.39
C LEU A 18 5.74 5.08 -28.93
N LEU A 19 5.54 3.82 -29.24
CA LEU A 19 4.19 3.29 -29.29
C LEU A 19 3.80 2.81 -27.88
N VAL A 20 3.56 3.76 -26.98
CA VAL A 20 2.70 3.53 -25.83
C VAL A 20 1.32 3.25 -26.41
N ASN A 21 1.07 1.99 -26.73
CA ASN A 21 -0.26 1.48 -26.94
C ASN A 21 -1.01 1.72 -25.63
N GLY A 22 -1.85 2.73 -25.60
CA GLY A 22 -2.98 2.82 -24.71
C GLY A 22 -3.96 1.69 -25.05
N GLN A 23 -3.49 0.44 -24.95
CA GLN A 23 -4.38 -0.71 -24.99
C GLN A 23 -5.25 -0.59 -23.74
N ASN A 24 -6.55 -0.61 -23.92
CA ASN A 24 -7.55 -0.91 -22.89
C ASN A 24 -7.12 -2.22 -22.22
N ARG A 25 -6.24 -2.11 -21.22
CA ARG A 25 -5.72 -3.27 -20.48
C ARG A 25 -6.82 -3.68 -19.52
N GLU A 26 -7.54 -4.73 -19.87
CA GLU A 26 -8.43 -5.35 -18.90
C GLU A 26 -7.59 -5.93 -17.77
N TRP A 27 -7.93 -5.56 -16.55
CA TRP A 27 -7.20 -5.96 -15.35
C TRP A 27 -7.73 -7.30 -14.84
N THR A 28 -6.89 -8.32 -14.90
CA THR A 28 -7.16 -9.60 -14.27
C THR A 28 -7.02 -9.50 -12.75
N LEU A 29 -7.65 -10.39 -12.00
CA LEU A 29 -7.53 -10.45 -10.53
C LEU A 29 -6.05 -10.50 -10.10
N GLN A 30 -5.25 -11.38 -10.74
CA GLN A 30 -3.83 -11.53 -10.41
C GLN A 30 -3.05 -10.24 -10.69
N ALA A 31 -3.30 -9.58 -11.82
CA ALA A 31 -2.65 -8.31 -12.15
C ALA A 31 -2.99 -7.19 -11.15
N CYS A 32 -4.24 -7.16 -10.64
CA CYS A 32 -4.64 -6.24 -9.59
C CYS A 32 -3.90 -6.52 -8.26
N ILE A 33 -3.78 -7.79 -7.89
CA ILE A 33 -3.07 -8.20 -6.66
C ILE A 33 -1.58 -7.82 -6.78
N ASP A 34 -0.92 -8.20 -7.86
CA ASP A 34 0.51 -7.92 -8.06
C ASP A 34 0.80 -6.42 -8.04
N TYR A 35 -0.04 -5.63 -8.72
CA TYR A 35 0.08 -4.18 -8.73
C TYR A 35 -0.18 -3.58 -7.34
N GLY A 36 -1.22 -4.05 -6.63
CA GLY A 36 -1.55 -3.59 -5.28
C GLY A 36 -0.42 -3.88 -4.29
N VAL A 37 0.17 -5.06 -4.33
CA VAL A 37 1.32 -5.42 -3.48
C VAL A 37 2.54 -4.55 -3.83
N GLU A 38 2.81 -4.33 -5.13
CA GLU A 38 3.97 -3.52 -5.54
C GLU A 38 3.82 -2.03 -5.20
N LYS A 39 2.63 -1.46 -5.40
CA LYS A 39 2.41 0.00 -5.36
C LYS A 39 1.75 0.51 -4.08
N SER A 40 1.19 -0.35 -3.22
CA SER A 40 0.53 0.12 -2.01
C SER A 40 1.48 0.88 -1.07
N LEU A 41 0.96 1.92 -0.44
CA LEU A 41 1.73 2.75 0.50
C LEU A 41 2.16 1.95 1.73
N SER A 42 1.31 1.04 2.22
CA SER A 42 1.62 0.20 3.38
C SER A 42 2.80 -0.75 3.09
N MET A 43 2.90 -1.28 1.86
CA MET A 43 4.02 -2.12 1.45
C MET A 43 5.32 -1.31 1.30
N GLN A 44 5.23 -0.09 0.77
CA GLN A 44 6.37 0.82 0.72
C GLN A 44 6.87 1.18 2.12
N GLN A 45 5.95 1.49 3.05
CA GLN A 45 6.28 1.74 4.45
C GLN A 45 6.98 0.51 5.08
N ARG A 46 6.47 -0.69 4.85
CA ARG A 46 7.08 -1.92 5.37
C ARG A 46 8.47 -2.16 4.80
N THR A 47 8.67 -1.89 3.51
CA THR A 47 9.98 -1.97 2.86
C THR A 47 11.00 -1.01 3.49
N LEU A 48 10.56 0.20 3.84
CA LEU A 48 11.41 1.17 4.54
C LEU A 48 11.74 0.70 5.97
N GLN A 49 10.78 0.11 6.68
CA GLN A 49 11.02 -0.46 8.01
C GLN A 49 12.05 -1.59 7.95
N ASN A 50 11.97 -2.49 6.97
CA ASN A 50 12.98 -3.53 6.78
C ASN A 50 14.40 -2.98 6.51
N LYS A 51 14.49 -1.83 5.85
CA LYS A 51 15.77 -1.13 5.71
C LYS A 51 16.28 -0.60 7.04
N ASN A 52 15.41 -0.07 7.90
CA ASN A 52 15.74 0.36 9.24
C ASN A 52 16.21 -0.83 10.10
N ASP A 53 15.47 -1.95 10.09
CA ASP A 53 15.84 -3.17 10.82
C ASP A 53 17.25 -3.67 10.41
N LYS A 54 17.58 -3.57 9.12
CA LYS A 54 18.93 -3.88 8.63
C LYS A 54 19.99 -2.93 9.18
N LEU A 55 19.67 -1.63 9.28
CA LEU A 55 20.56 -0.62 9.87
C LEU A 55 20.73 -0.85 11.37
N ASP A 56 19.67 -1.28 12.08
CA ASP A 56 19.74 -1.58 13.51
C ASP A 56 20.65 -2.77 13.80
N VAL A 57 20.61 -3.82 12.97
CA VAL A 57 21.61 -4.90 13.06
C VAL A 57 23.04 -4.38 12.85
N ARG A 58 23.23 -3.49 11.88
CA ARG A 58 24.53 -2.86 11.63
C ARG A 58 24.98 -2.02 12.81
N ASN A 59 24.10 -1.18 13.36
CA ASN A 59 24.38 -0.34 14.50
C ASN A 59 24.72 -1.18 15.76
N ALA A 60 23.95 -2.25 16.00
CA ALA A 60 24.22 -3.19 17.07
C ALA A 60 25.57 -3.92 16.89
N THR A 61 25.98 -4.17 15.64
CA THR A 61 27.30 -4.75 15.34
C THR A 61 28.41 -3.73 15.58
N LEU A 62 28.20 -2.48 15.11
CA LEU A 62 29.18 -1.41 15.28
C LEU A 62 29.37 -1.00 16.73
N SER A 63 28.35 -1.19 17.59
CA SER A 63 28.47 -0.91 19.04
C SER A 63 29.44 -1.86 19.77
N LEU A 64 29.90 -2.94 19.11
CA LEU A 64 30.97 -3.82 19.60
C LEU A 64 32.37 -3.31 19.25
N LEU A 65 32.48 -2.29 18.40
CA LEU A 65 33.74 -1.69 18.03
C LEU A 65 34.07 -0.45 18.88
N PRO A 66 35.36 -0.01 18.94
CA PRO A 66 35.71 1.25 19.59
C PRO A 66 34.97 2.43 18.96
N SER A 67 34.38 3.27 19.80
CA SER A 67 33.83 4.57 19.38
C SER A 67 34.93 5.61 19.37
N VAL A 68 34.93 6.48 18.37
CA VAL A 68 35.83 7.64 18.29
C VAL A 68 34.97 8.89 18.37
N SER A 69 35.27 9.76 19.34
CA SER A 69 34.57 11.02 19.53
C SER A 69 35.52 12.20 19.48
N GLY A 70 35.12 13.27 18.80
CA GLY A 70 35.81 14.53 18.82
C GLY A 70 35.19 15.47 19.87
N ILE A 71 36.01 16.12 20.66
CA ILE A 71 35.58 17.18 21.56
C ILE A 71 35.78 18.50 20.81
N SER A 72 34.66 19.20 20.55
CA SER A 72 34.70 20.54 19.96
C SER A 72 35.01 21.57 21.04
N PRO A 73 35.88 22.59 20.77
CA PRO A 73 36.09 23.64 21.72
C PRO A 73 34.79 24.42 21.98
N GLY A 74 34.39 24.47 23.22
CA GLY A 74 33.36 25.39 23.68
C GLY A 74 33.98 26.77 23.93
N VAL A 75 33.31 27.83 23.46
CA VAL A 75 33.65 29.19 23.88
C VAL A 75 32.63 29.61 24.91
N SER A 76 33.12 29.89 26.11
CA SER A 76 32.26 30.42 27.19
C SER A 76 32.70 31.85 27.56
N TYR A 77 31.72 32.74 27.65
CA TYR A 77 31.88 34.09 28.18
C TYR A 77 31.23 34.12 29.53
N SER A 78 32.09 34.46 30.55
CA SER A 78 31.61 34.69 31.92
C SER A 78 31.72 36.18 32.23
N PHE A 79 30.62 36.74 32.68
CA PHE A 79 30.54 38.10 33.16
C PHE A 79 30.20 38.06 34.65
N GLY A 80 30.96 38.71 35.51
CA GLY A 80 30.62 38.74 36.92
C GLY A 80 31.68 39.49 37.74
N ARG A 81 31.31 39.70 39.00
CA ARG A 81 32.29 40.15 40.02
C ARG A 81 33.09 38.92 40.45
N GLY A 82 34.38 38.93 40.21
CA GLY A 82 35.30 37.95 40.70
C GLY A 82 36.18 38.59 41.79
N ILE A 83 36.75 37.74 42.68
CA ILE A 83 37.79 38.18 43.62
C ILE A 83 39.12 37.99 42.92
N ASP A 84 39.91 39.08 42.81
CA ASP A 84 41.28 39.03 42.32
C ASP A 84 42.15 38.30 43.36
N PRO A 85 42.82 37.20 42.99
CA PRO A 85 43.60 36.38 43.94
C PRO A 85 44.81 37.12 44.53
N GLU A 86 45.37 38.15 43.84
CA GLU A 86 46.53 38.89 44.27
C GLU A 86 46.18 40.03 45.25
N THR A 87 45.07 40.73 44.95
CA THR A 87 44.65 41.92 45.68
C THR A 87 43.52 41.68 46.68
N ASN A 88 42.89 40.52 46.61
CA ASN A 88 41.69 40.11 47.39
C ASN A 88 40.55 41.15 47.34
N THR A 89 40.46 41.88 46.23
CA THR A 89 39.43 42.88 45.95
C THR A 89 38.43 42.39 44.87
N TYR A 90 37.19 42.87 44.95
CA TYR A 90 36.19 42.58 43.91
C TYR A 90 36.49 43.35 42.63
N THR A 91 36.79 42.62 41.55
CA THR A 91 36.95 43.19 40.21
C THR A 91 35.90 42.68 39.28
N ASN A 92 35.47 43.54 38.35
CA ASN A 92 34.60 43.08 37.23
C ASN A 92 35.47 42.31 36.24
N THR A 93 35.39 41.03 36.28
CA THR A 93 36.14 40.14 35.40
C THR A 93 35.27 39.71 34.22
N ARG A 94 35.84 39.81 33.04
CA ARG A 94 35.29 39.22 31.81
C ARG A 94 36.24 38.13 31.39
N TYR A 95 35.76 36.87 31.50
CA TYR A 95 36.54 35.74 31.06
C TYR A 95 35.99 35.21 29.76
N MET A 96 36.85 35.07 28.75
CA MET A 96 36.63 34.26 27.58
C MET A 96 37.45 32.99 27.78
N SER A 97 36.78 31.88 27.94
CA SER A 97 37.40 30.56 27.99
C SER A 97 37.17 29.81 26.70
N VAL A 98 38.24 29.39 26.05
CA VAL A 98 38.19 28.51 24.86
C VAL A 98 38.59 27.11 25.33
N GLY A 99 37.68 26.16 25.24
CA GLY A 99 37.96 24.76 25.53
C GLY A 99 38.98 24.16 24.53
N GLY A 100 39.68 23.15 24.96
CA GLY A 100 40.65 22.45 24.13
C GLY A 100 39.99 21.54 23.07
N PHE A 101 40.72 21.30 22.00
CA PHE A 101 40.40 20.22 21.04
C PHE A 101 40.82 18.89 21.66
N GLY A 102 39.98 17.88 21.48
CA GLY A 102 40.29 16.53 21.94
C GLY A 102 39.74 15.47 21.01
N VAL A 103 40.44 14.37 20.87
CA VAL A 103 39.97 13.16 20.24
C VAL A 103 40.04 12.06 21.32
N GLY A 104 38.90 11.46 21.59
CA GLY A 104 38.77 10.35 22.52
C GLY A 104 38.35 9.07 21.80
N SER A 105 38.88 7.94 22.27
CA SER A 105 38.37 6.62 21.84
C SER A 105 37.99 5.83 23.07
N SER A 106 36.81 5.19 23.03
CA SER A 106 36.34 4.31 24.10
C SER A 106 35.87 2.98 23.55
N LEU A 107 36.24 1.91 24.26
CA LEU A 107 35.78 0.55 23.97
C LEU A 107 35.22 -0.06 25.26
N THR A 108 33.98 -0.50 25.17
CA THR A 108 33.36 -1.26 26.28
C THR A 108 33.78 -2.72 26.18
N ILE A 109 34.71 -3.15 27.03
CA ILE A 109 35.22 -4.53 27.03
C ILE A 109 34.19 -5.51 27.59
N PHE A 110 33.44 -5.12 28.61
CA PHE A 110 32.41 -5.95 29.20
C PHE A 110 31.24 -5.10 29.70
N ALA A 111 30.02 -5.46 29.26
CA ALA A 111 28.75 -4.81 29.65
C ALA A 111 27.71 -5.84 30.11
N GLY A 112 28.13 -6.92 30.80
CA GLY A 112 27.20 -7.95 31.26
C GLY A 112 26.42 -8.62 30.12
N PHE A 113 27.07 -8.88 28.96
CA PHE A 113 26.46 -9.43 27.75
C PHE A 113 25.40 -8.55 27.05
N SER A 114 25.16 -7.33 27.59
CA SER A 114 24.15 -6.42 27.05
C SER A 114 24.31 -6.19 25.55
N ASN A 115 25.51 -5.87 25.06
CA ASN A 115 25.78 -5.60 23.64
C ASN A 115 25.55 -6.83 22.74
N ILE A 116 25.92 -8.01 23.24
CA ILE A 116 25.70 -9.29 22.52
C ILE A 116 24.20 -9.59 22.42
N ASN A 117 23.47 -9.41 23.52
CA ASN A 117 22.03 -9.63 23.53
C ASN A 117 21.29 -8.60 22.68
N ARG A 118 21.76 -7.33 22.62
CA ARG A 118 21.23 -6.31 21.71
C ARG A 118 21.44 -6.73 20.23
N LEU A 119 22.60 -7.25 19.88
CA LEU A 119 22.84 -7.75 18.53
C LEU A 119 21.94 -8.96 18.20
N ARG A 120 21.74 -9.87 19.16
CA ARG A 120 20.82 -11.01 18.96
C ARG A 120 19.38 -10.54 18.76
N ALA A 121 18.93 -9.61 19.60
CA ALA A 121 17.60 -9.01 19.50
C ALA A 121 17.40 -8.28 18.15
N ALA A 122 18.38 -7.48 17.72
CA ALA A 122 18.30 -6.81 16.42
C ALA A 122 18.24 -7.80 15.24
N LYS A 123 19.02 -8.91 15.29
CA LYS A 123 18.93 -9.97 14.27
C LYS A 123 17.57 -10.64 14.25
N LEU A 124 16.99 -10.93 15.43
CA LEU A 124 15.67 -11.52 15.52
C LEU A 124 14.59 -10.56 15.01
N SER A 125 14.64 -9.29 15.41
CA SER A 125 13.75 -8.24 14.90
C SER A 125 13.78 -8.15 13.38
N ARG A 126 14.96 -8.27 12.76
CA ARG A 126 15.09 -8.31 11.30
C ARG A 126 14.41 -9.53 10.67
N LEU A 127 14.50 -10.72 11.29
CA LEU A 127 13.80 -11.92 10.81
C LEU A 127 12.29 -11.74 10.93
N MET A 128 11.81 -11.22 12.06
CA MET A 128 10.40 -10.87 12.27
C MET A 128 9.92 -9.89 11.20
N GLY A 129 10.73 -8.86 10.89
CA GLY A 129 10.44 -7.88 9.85
C GLY A 129 10.23 -8.49 8.46
N TRP A 130 10.91 -9.57 8.15
CA TRP A 130 10.70 -10.32 6.92
C TRP A 130 9.33 -11.01 6.88
N GLU A 131 9.02 -11.78 7.93
CA GLU A 131 7.72 -12.48 8.02
C GLU A 131 6.53 -11.49 8.05
N GLU A 132 6.69 -10.34 8.72
CA GLU A 132 5.68 -9.28 8.69
C GLU A 132 5.49 -8.67 7.29
N THR A 133 6.52 -8.68 6.45
CA THR A 133 6.41 -8.23 5.06
C THR A 133 5.56 -9.19 4.23
N GLU A 134 5.78 -10.48 4.40
CA GLU A 134 4.97 -11.53 3.78
C GLU A 134 3.50 -11.44 4.26
N ASN A 135 3.30 -11.24 5.57
CA ASN A 135 1.97 -11.07 6.14
C ASN A 135 1.27 -9.83 5.56
N GLN A 136 1.98 -8.70 5.45
CA GLN A 136 1.43 -7.48 4.86
C GLN A 136 1.05 -7.67 3.38
N ALA A 137 1.88 -8.40 2.61
CA ALA A 137 1.57 -8.72 1.22
C ALA A 137 0.29 -9.57 1.11
N ASN A 138 0.15 -10.58 1.96
CA ASN A 138 -1.06 -11.41 2.01
C ASN A 138 -2.30 -10.60 2.38
N GLN A 139 -2.20 -9.70 3.35
CA GLN A 139 -3.32 -8.82 3.73
C GLN A 139 -3.75 -7.89 2.59
N ILE A 140 -2.78 -7.31 1.86
CA ILE A 140 -3.08 -6.47 0.69
C ILE A 140 -3.74 -7.32 -0.40
N ALA A 141 -3.22 -8.52 -0.67
CA ALA A 141 -3.81 -9.44 -1.65
C ALA A 141 -5.28 -9.75 -1.34
N ILE A 142 -5.61 -10.04 -0.08
CA ILE A 142 -6.98 -10.28 0.37
C ILE A 142 -7.84 -9.02 0.22
N GLN A 143 -7.33 -7.84 0.56
CA GLN A 143 -8.06 -6.59 0.41
C GLN A 143 -8.37 -6.28 -1.06
N VAL A 144 -7.38 -6.43 -1.94
CA VAL A 144 -7.54 -6.26 -3.39
C VAL A 144 -8.55 -7.27 -3.94
N MET A 145 -8.45 -8.53 -3.55
CA MET A 145 -9.38 -9.57 -3.97
C MET A 145 -10.82 -9.24 -3.56
N ASN A 146 -11.05 -8.85 -2.32
CA ASN A 146 -12.38 -8.47 -1.83
C ASN A 146 -12.92 -7.23 -2.58
N ALA A 147 -12.10 -6.22 -2.84
CA ALA A 147 -12.50 -5.04 -3.58
C ALA A 147 -12.77 -5.35 -5.06
N PHE A 148 -11.99 -6.25 -5.67
CA PHE A 148 -12.20 -6.72 -7.04
C PHE A 148 -13.56 -7.44 -7.18
N PHE A 149 -13.87 -8.38 -6.29
CA PHE A 149 -15.16 -9.07 -6.31
C PHE A 149 -16.32 -8.14 -6.00
N THR A 150 -16.13 -7.15 -5.13
CA THR A 150 -17.15 -6.13 -4.85
C THR A 150 -17.44 -5.30 -6.11
N LEU A 151 -16.41 -4.91 -6.86
CA LEU A 151 -16.59 -4.21 -8.13
C LEU A 151 -17.27 -5.09 -9.17
N LEU A 152 -16.83 -6.34 -9.31
CA LEU A 152 -17.43 -7.30 -10.24
C LEU A 152 -18.92 -7.50 -9.96
N TYR A 153 -19.28 -7.66 -8.69
CA TYR A 153 -20.69 -7.76 -8.28
C TYR A 153 -21.47 -6.48 -8.62
N ALA A 154 -20.90 -5.31 -8.36
CA ALA A 154 -21.55 -4.04 -8.62
C ALA A 154 -21.74 -3.78 -10.13
N GLU A 155 -20.80 -4.17 -10.98
CA GLU A 155 -20.93 -4.10 -12.45
C GLU A 155 -22.07 -5.00 -12.96
N GLU A 156 -22.17 -6.22 -12.41
CA GLU A 156 -23.23 -7.15 -12.74
C GLU A 156 -24.61 -6.66 -12.24
N GLU A 157 -24.67 -6.03 -11.07
CA GLU A 157 -25.89 -5.41 -10.55
C GLU A 157 -26.38 -4.28 -11.48
N VAL A 158 -25.49 -3.45 -11.99
CA VAL A 158 -25.83 -2.42 -12.99
C VAL A 158 -26.41 -3.07 -14.25
N ARG A 159 -25.78 -4.12 -14.78
CA ARG A 159 -26.23 -4.83 -15.96
C ARG A 159 -27.65 -5.40 -15.78
N ILE A 160 -27.87 -6.11 -14.68
CA ILE A 160 -29.18 -6.73 -14.36
C ILE A 160 -30.25 -5.65 -14.19
N THR A 161 -29.94 -4.58 -13.45
CA THR A 161 -30.88 -3.50 -13.20
C THR A 161 -31.24 -2.74 -14.47
N GLN A 162 -30.27 -2.58 -15.38
CA GLN A 162 -30.48 -1.96 -16.69
C GLN A 162 -31.44 -2.79 -17.55
N GLU A 163 -31.30 -4.11 -17.56
CA GLU A 163 -32.25 -5.02 -18.21
C GLU A 163 -33.66 -4.92 -17.58
N GLN A 164 -33.74 -4.77 -16.23
CA GLN A 164 -35.02 -4.55 -15.55
C GLN A 164 -35.70 -3.24 -15.95
N VAL A 165 -34.93 -2.15 -16.10
CA VAL A 165 -35.45 -0.85 -16.58
C VAL A 165 -36.04 -1.00 -17.98
N GLU A 166 -35.30 -1.66 -18.89
CA GLU A 166 -35.81 -1.85 -20.27
C GLU A 166 -37.07 -2.71 -20.29
N ASN A 167 -37.10 -3.80 -19.55
CA ASN A 167 -38.30 -4.65 -19.43
C ASN A 167 -39.50 -3.89 -18.81
N SER A 168 -39.27 -3.07 -17.80
CA SER A 168 -40.30 -2.24 -17.19
C SER A 168 -40.83 -1.19 -18.18
N ARG A 169 -39.95 -0.56 -18.96
CA ARG A 169 -40.33 0.41 -20.01
C ARG A 169 -41.22 -0.22 -21.08
N LEU A 170 -40.89 -1.44 -21.51
CA LEU A 170 -41.74 -2.17 -22.47
C LEU A 170 -43.13 -2.49 -21.91
N ARG A 171 -43.19 -2.86 -20.61
CA ARG A 171 -44.47 -3.10 -19.91
C ARG A 171 -45.29 -1.83 -19.77
N LEU A 172 -44.66 -0.71 -19.37
CA LEU A 172 -45.33 0.58 -19.29
C LEU A 172 -45.94 0.97 -20.62
N LYS A 173 -45.17 0.89 -21.71
CA LYS A 173 -45.64 1.20 -23.07
C LYS A 173 -46.85 0.34 -23.46
N LYS A 174 -46.87 -0.93 -23.06
CA LYS A 174 -48.03 -1.83 -23.30
C LYS A 174 -49.26 -1.34 -22.51
N ILE A 175 -49.11 -1.03 -21.22
CA ILE A 175 -50.25 -0.58 -20.38
C ILE A 175 -50.76 0.80 -20.86
N GLU A 176 -49.89 1.72 -21.26
CA GLU A 176 -50.28 3.00 -21.88
C GLU A 176 -51.17 2.78 -23.12
N ARG A 177 -50.80 1.84 -23.99
CA ARG A 177 -51.58 1.52 -25.16
C ARG A 177 -52.91 0.86 -24.83
N GLU A 178 -52.95 -0.03 -23.82
CA GLU A 178 -54.18 -0.67 -23.33
C GLU A 178 -55.13 0.34 -22.69
N TYR A 179 -54.57 1.34 -21.96
CA TYR A 179 -55.33 2.45 -21.39
C TYR A 179 -55.91 3.35 -22.47
N GLU A 180 -55.15 3.75 -23.50
CA GLU A 180 -55.63 4.52 -24.67
C GLU A 180 -56.78 3.83 -25.36
N LEU A 181 -56.80 2.48 -25.43
CA LEU A 181 -57.83 1.68 -26.04
C LEU A 181 -59.02 1.41 -25.09
N GLY A 182 -59.03 2.01 -23.88
CA GLY A 182 -60.09 1.84 -22.89
C GLY A 182 -60.14 0.44 -22.25
N LYS A 183 -59.07 -0.40 -22.41
CA LYS A 183 -59.01 -1.77 -21.88
C LYS A 183 -58.48 -1.84 -20.44
N LYS A 184 -57.83 -0.83 -19.97
CA LYS A 184 -57.23 -0.73 -18.65
C LYS A 184 -57.64 0.55 -17.94
N PRO A 185 -57.87 0.52 -16.60
CA PRO A 185 -58.13 1.70 -15.81
C PRO A 185 -56.90 2.56 -15.63
N LYS A 186 -57.10 3.82 -15.30
CA LYS A 186 -56.02 4.82 -15.05
C LYS A 186 -55.14 4.41 -13.86
N SER A 187 -55.68 3.69 -12.89
CA SER A 187 -54.94 3.15 -11.73
C SER A 187 -53.76 2.29 -12.17
N ASP A 188 -54.02 1.37 -13.13
CA ASP A 188 -53.01 0.42 -13.62
C ASP A 188 -51.85 1.18 -14.32
N LEU A 189 -52.19 2.29 -15.05
CA LEU A 189 -51.19 3.16 -15.66
C LEU A 189 -50.30 3.82 -14.61
N PHE A 190 -50.90 4.43 -13.57
CA PHE A 190 -50.17 5.08 -12.52
C PHE A 190 -49.31 4.09 -11.69
N GLU A 191 -49.83 2.89 -11.44
CA GLU A 191 -49.06 1.82 -10.79
C GLU A 191 -47.80 1.46 -11.61
N MET A 192 -47.95 1.29 -12.93
CA MET A 192 -46.82 0.98 -13.80
C MET A 192 -45.82 2.12 -13.91
N GLN A 193 -46.27 3.37 -13.90
CA GLN A 193 -45.40 4.55 -13.88
C GLN A 193 -44.60 4.61 -12.56
N ALA A 194 -45.25 4.34 -11.43
CA ALA A 194 -44.56 4.27 -10.13
C ALA A 194 -43.54 3.12 -10.08
N GLN A 195 -43.90 1.96 -10.65
CA GLN A 195 -42.99 0.82 -10.79
C GLN A 195 -41.77 1.15 -11.65
N GLN A 196 -41.97 1.83 -12.80
CA GLN A 196 -40.90 2.27 -13.68
C GLN A 196 -39.93 3.22 -12.94
N ALA A 197 -40.47 4.24 -12.27
CA ALA A 197 -39.66 5.18 -11.49
C ALA A 197 -38.83 4.47 -10.39
N SER A 198 -39.44 3.46 -9.73
CA SER A 198 -38.73 2.66 -8.71
C SER A 198 -37.57 1.87 -9.28
N VAL A 199 -37.70 1.28 -10.47
CA VAL A 199 -36.61 0.53 -11.12
C VAL A 199 -35.54 1.47 -11.64
N GLU A 200 -35.91 2.64 -12.20
CA GLU A 200 -34.93 3.65 -12.60
C GLU A 200 -34.12 4.19 -11.40
N PHE A 201 -34.76 4.41 -10.26
CA PHE A 201 -34.05 4.79 -9.04
C PHE A 201 -33.05 3.71 -8.60
N ARG A 202 -33.42 2.41 -8.70
CA ARG A 202 -32.50 1.30 -8.39
C ARG A 202 -31.31 1.29 -9.33
N LEU A 203 -31.50 1.58 -10.62
CA LEU A 203 -30.39 1.67 -11.57
C LEU A 203 -29.40 2.77 -11.19
N ILE A 204 -29.89 3.97 -10.84
CA ILE A 204 -29.03 5.08 -10.38
C ILE A 204 -28.24 4.67 -9.14
N THR A 205 -28.89 3.98 -8.21
CA THR A 205 -28.24 3.48 -6.98
C THR A 205 -27.16 2.46 -7.31
N ALA A 206 -27.45 1.50 -8.19
CA ALA A 206 -26.47 0.49 -8.63
C ALA A 206 -25.26 1.15 -9.34
N GLN A 207 -25.51 2.14 -10.20
CA GLN A 207 -24.44 2.90 -10.86
C GLN A 207 -23.54 3.63 -9.85
N ASN A 208 -24.13 4.27 -8.84
CA ASN A 208 -23.35 4.93 -7.79
C ASN A 208 -22.53 3.92 -6.96
N ASN A 209 -23.12 2.76 -6.64
CA ASN A 209 -22.40 1.70 -5.94
C ASN A 209 -21.22 1.18 -6.77
N CYS A 210 -21.39 1.02 -8.07
CA CYS A 210 -20.34 0.60 -8.99
C CYS A 210 -19.20 1.63 -9.03
N LEU A 211 -19.49 2.92 -9.14
CA LEU A 211 -18.48 3.98 -9.08
C LEU A 211 -17.71 3.98 -7.74
N ASN A 212 -18.41 3.78 -6.64
CA ASN A 212 -17.77 3.70 -5.32
C ASN A 212 -16.89 2.46 -5.19
N ALA A 213 -17.33 1.31 -5.69
CA ALA A 213 -16.54 0.08 -5.69
C ALA A 213 -15.27 0.23 -6.55
N GLN A 214 -15.39 0.86 -7.73
CA GLN A 214 -14.26 1.15 -8.60
C GLN A 214 -13.25 2.10 -7.92
N ALA A 215 -13.75 3.17 -7.29
CA ALA A 215 -12.90 4.10 -6.54
C ALA A 215 -12.18 3.41 -5.37
N ASN A 216 -12.88 2.51 -4.66
CA ASN A 216 -12.30 1.75 -3.56
C ASN A 216 -11.18 0.79 -4.04
N LEU A 217 -11.38 0.08 -5.15
CA LEU A 217 -10.34 -0.78 -5.73
C LEU A 217 -9.11 0.03 -6.13
N LYS A 218 -9.31 1.17 -6.83
CA LYS A 218 -8.21 2.09 -7.17
C LYS A 218 -7.46 2.58 -5.94
N TYR A 219 -8.17 2.93 -4.88
CA TYR A 219 -7.59 3.39 -3.62
C TYR A 219 -6.71 2.32 -2.97
N ILE A 220 -7.21 1.08 -2.85
CA ILE A 220 -6.47 -0.03 -2.23
C ILE A 220 -5.21 -0.35 -3.04
N MET A 221 -5.30 -0.32 -4.36
CA MET A 221 -4.17 -0.57 -5.26
C MET A 221 -3.18 0.62 -5.33
N ASN A 222 -3.52 1.79 -4.79
CA ASN A 222 -2.81 3.05 -5.02
C ASN A 222 -2.69 3.37 -6.53
N TYR A 223 -3.77 3.08 -7.27
CA TYR A 223 -3.86 3.34 -8.70
C TYR A 223 -4.29 4.77 -8.96
N ASN A 224 -3.84 5.36 -10.08
CA ASN A 224 -4.19 6.73 -10.43
C ASN A 224 -5.71 6.90 -10.58
N ALA A 225 -6.29 7.86 -9.87
CA ALA A 225 -7.74 8.10 -9.86
C ALA A 225 -8.28 8.52 -11.25
N GLU A 226 -7.45 9.22 -12.04
CA GLU A 226 -7.84 9.76 -13.35
C GLU A 226 -7.80 8.71 -14.48
N GLU A 227 -7.06 7.63 -14.30
CA GLU A 227 -6.96 6.56 -15.28
C GLU A 227 -8.17 5.63 -15.23
N GLU A 228 -8.65 5.20 -16.38
CA GLU A 228 -9.75 4.25 -16.45
C GLU A 228 -9.29 2.86 -16.00
N LEU A 229 -10.06 2.24 -15.11
CA LEU A 229 -9.83 0.87 -14.65
C LEU A 229 -10.98 -0.01 -15.18
N ARG A 230 -10.65 -0.99 -16.01
CA ARG A 230 -11.59 -2.02 -16.48
C ARG A 230 -11.11 -3.37 -16.02
N ILE A 231 -11.99 -4.11 -15.35
CA ILE A 231 -11.68 -5.45 -14.86
C ILE A 231 -12.13 -6.52 -15.85
N ASP A 232 -11.37 -7.63 -15.94
CA ASP A 232 -11.75 -8.81 -16.69
C ASP A 232 -12.47 -9.82 -15.80
N ALA A 233 -13.79 -9.90 -15.94
CA ALA A 233 -14.64 -10.85 -15.21
C ALA A 233 -14.29 -12.32 -15.52
N ARG A 234 -13.75 -12.63 -16.71
CA ARG A 234 -13.46 -14.01 -17.13
C ARG A 234 -12.24 -14.59 -16.43
N SER A 235 -11.32 -13.72 -16.00
CA SER A 235 -10.10 -14.13 -15.30
C SER A 235 -10.37 -14.86 -13.98
N VAL A 236 -11.56 -14.70 -13.40
CA VAL A 236 -11.95 -15.34 -12.14
C VAL A 236 -12.11 -16.85 -12.29
N SER A 237 -12.64 -17.33 -13.44
CA SER A 237 -12.81 -18.77 -13.68
C SER A 237 -11.51 -19.53 -13.84
N GLU A 238 -10.43 -18.84 -14.20
CA GLU A 238 -9.09 -19.44 -14.36
C GLU A 238 -8.36 -19.54 -13.01
N VAL A 239 -8.70 -18.69 -12.06
CA VAL A 239 -8.02 -18.63 -10.74
C VAL A 239 -8.70 -19.54 -9.71
N LEU A 240 -9.96 -19.91 -9.91
CA LEU A 240 -10.63 -20.86 -9.00
C LEU A 240 -10.03 -22.25 -9.20
N PRO A 241 -9.19 -22.74 -8.28
CA PRO A 241 -8.70 -24.11 -8.37
C PRO A 241 -9.91 -25.04 -8.31
N GLU A 242 -9.85 -26.15 -9.06
CA GLU A 242 -10.77 -27.24 -8.80
C GLU A 242 -10.73 -27.52 -7.30
N LEU A 243 -11.87 -27.33 -6.63
CA LEU A 243 -12.03 -27.62 -5.22
C LEU A 243 -11.86 -29.15 -5.03
N HIS A 244 -10.61 -29.59 -5.02
CA HIS A 244 -10.29 -30.89 -4.49
C HIS A 244 -10.72 -30.91 -3.04
N GLU A 245 -11.28 -32.00 -2.58
CA GLU A 245 -11.64 -32.19 -1.17
C GLU A 245 -10.41 -31.99 -0.29
N LEU A 246 -10.16 -30.74 0.07
CA LEU A 246 -9.07 -30.38 0.97
C LEU A 246 -9.41 -30.93 2.35
N LYS A 247 -8.69 -31.95 2.79
CA LYS A 247 -8.86 -32.45 4.16
C LYS A 247 -8.40 -31.42 5.15
N THR A 248 -9.24 -31.07 6.09
CA THR A 248 -9.00 -30.05 7.12
C THR A 248 -7.62 -30.22 7.80
N LYS A 249 -7.22 -31.49 8.07
CA LYS A 249 -5.94 -31.80 8.69
C LYS A 249 -4.73 -31.42 7.81
N GLU A 250 -4.83 -31.63 6.51
CA GLU A 250 -3.76 -31.31 5.56
C GLU A 250 -3.60 -29.79 5.44
N VAL A 251 -4.72 -29.07 5.29
CA VAL A 251 -4.75 -27.60 5.27
C VAL A 251 -4.16 -27.01 6.56
N PHE A 252 -4.57 -27.55 7.72
CA PHE A 252 -4.05 -27.10 8.99
C PHE A 252 -2.54 -27.33 9.12
N THR A 253 -2.06 -28.52 8.73
CA THR A 253 -0.62 -28.82 8.80
C THR A 253 0.21 -27.93 7.85
N GLN A 254 -0.32 -27.66 6.67
CA GLN A 254 0.31 -26.75 5.72
C GLN A 254 0.30 -25.32 6.25
N ALA A 255 -0.81 -24.85 6.82
CA ALA A 255 -0.94 -23.52 7.42
C ALA A 255 0.09 -23.29 8.53
N LEU A 256 0.31 -24.29 9.41
CA LEU A 256 1.32 -24.23 10.47
C LEU A 256 2.75 -24.01 9.93
N GLN A 257 3.05 -24.46 8.72
CA GLN A 257 4.38 -24.35 8.13
C GLN A 257 4.56 -23.10 7.26
N THR A 258 3.48 -22.62 6.65
CA THR A 258 3.56 -21.57 5.62
C THR A 258 3.15 -20.20 6.12
N LEU A 259 2.19 -20.11 7.08
CA LEU A 259 1.66 -18.81 7.50
C LEU A 259 2.71 -17.97 8.24
N PRO A 260 2.98 -16.73 7.77
CA PRO A 260 3.93 -15.83 8.42
C PRO A 260 3.55 -15.49 9.86
N GLU A 261 2.27 -15.43 10.18
CA GLU A 261 1.74 -15.14 11.53
C GLU A 261 2.17 -16.20 12.54
N ILE A 262 2.19 -17.47 12.16
CA ILE A 262 2.62 -18.58 13.03
C ILE A 262 4.13 -18.52 13.24
N LYS A 263 4.90 -18.22 12.18
CA LYS A 263 6.34 -18.03 12.29
C LYS A 263 6.70 -16.84 13.18
N LEU A 264 5.95 -15.73 13.05
CA LEU A 264 6.09 -14.58 13.95
C LEU A 264 5.87 -14.94 15.42
N ALA A 265 4.84 -15.73 15.72
CA ALA A 265 4.57 -16.20 17.09
C ALA A 265 5.70 -17.08 17.65
N ALA A 266 6.45 -17.79 16.80
CA ALA A 266 7.58 -18.61 17.21
C ALA A 266 8.85 -17.80 17.56
N TYR A 267 8.92 -16.53 17.13
CA TYR A 267 10.04 -15.63 17.46
C TYR A 267 9.81 -14.79 18.73
N LEU A 268 8.59 -14.77 19.26
CA LEU A 268 8.21 -14.07 20.50
C LEU A 268 8.48 -14.93 21.73
#